data_b47a14301926eb0d7f340e37bd148294
#
_entry.id   b47a14301926eb0d7f340e37bd148294
#
_cell.length_a   1.000
_cell.length_b   1.000
_cell.length_c   1.000
_cell.angle_alpha   90.00
_cell.angle_beta   90.00
_cell.angle_gamma   90.00
#
_symmetry.space_group_name_H-M   'P 1'
#
loop_
_entity.id
_entity.type
_entity.pdbx_description
1 polymer ?
#
loop_
_entity_poly.entity_id
_entity_poly.type
_entity_poly.pdbx_seq_one_letter_code
_entity_poly.pdbx_strand_id
1 'polypeptide(L)'
;MVRLVVDLTQPSAALPVCSPLPTRRHKSLPRVSDTVTPAHWKSKRDVIVRSSYKEFNEKVFNFQLDEHMKIEWSTRLRKTAGVTFMSKKNKMPLARVELATKVLTSEARLKATLLHELCHVASWVIDGVSKPPHGATFKKWADKCFELYPNLQVTTCHNYEIQYKYIYRCENYPVCKWQMGRHSKSVNVRKVCCG
;
A
#
# COMPACT_ATOMS: atom_id res chain seq x y z
N MET A 1 24.44 -28.19 0.57
CA MET A 1 23.56 -27.27 1.35
C MET A 1 24.07 -25.87 1.08
N VAL A 2 23.32 -25.07 0.37
CA VAL A 2 23.69 -23.69 0.05
C VAL A 2 23.27 -22.79 1.20
N ARG A 3 24.21 -21.99 1.72
CA ARG A 3 23.95 -21.09 2.86
C ARG A 3 23.26 -19.82 2.43
N LEU A 4 22.49 -19.22 3.33
CA LEU A 4 21.91 -17.89 3.14
C LEU A 4 22.78 -16.82 3.81
N VAL A 5 22.97 -15.69 3.12
CA VAL A 5 23.69 -14.53 3.64
C VAL A 5 22.67 -13.41 3.89
N VAL A 6 22.88 -12.63 4.95
CA VAL A 6 22.09 -11.43 5.29
C VAL A 6 22.81 -10.22 4.73
N ASP A 7 22.19 -9.54 3.78
CA ASP A 7 22.71 -8.27 3.25
C ASP A 7 22.01 -7.10 3.94
N LEU A 8 22.80 -6.24 4.59
CA LEU A 8 22.33 -5.09 5.36
C LEU A 8 22.53 -3.75 4.63
N THR A 9 23.14 -3.75 3.43
CA THR A 9 23.75 -2.55 2.85
C THR A 9 23.14 -2.03 1.57
N GLN A 10 22.12 -2.67 0.99
CA GLN A 10 21.56 -2.22 -0.29
C GLN A 10 20.08 -1.80 -0.21
N PRO A 11 19.70 -0.67 -0.84
CA PRO A 11 18.30 -0.40 -1.11
C PRO A 11 17.74 -1.48 -2.03
N SER A 12 16.59 -1.98 -1.67
CA SER A 12 15.87 -3.09 -2.31
C SER A 12 15.91 -3.03 -3.84
N ALA A 13 16.48 -4.05 -4.47
CA ALA A 13 16.23 -4.32 -5.88
C ALA A 13 14.75 -4.74 -6.04
N ALA A 14 14.06 -4.09 -6.96
CA ALA A 14 12.63 -4.29 -7.20
C ALA A 14 12.30 -5.76 -7.49
N LEU A 15 11.31 -6.30 -6.78
CA LEU A 15 10.62 -7.51 -7.18
C LEU A 15 9.75 -7.19 -8.42
N PRO A 16 9.47 -8.16 -9.31
CA PRO A 16 8.80 -7.89 -10.57
C PRO A 16 7.45 -7.21 -10.36
N VAL A 17 7.32 -6.07 -10.98
CA VAL A 17 6.13 -5.21 -10.98
C VAL A 17 5.09 -5.82 -11.92
N CYS A 18 3.85 -5.93 -11.47
CA CYS A 18 2.70 -6.19 -12.32
C CYS A 18 2.65 -5.13 -13.43
N SER A 19 2.53 -5.55 -14.68
CA SER A 19 2.54 -4.65 -15.85
C SER A 19 1.47 -3.56 -15.71
N PRO A 20 1.81 -2.27 -15.86
CA PRO A 20 0.83 -1.20 -15.87
C PRO A 20 0.01 -1.24 -17.16
N LEU A 21 -1.24 -0.84 -17.09
CA LEU A 21 -2.06 -0.48 -18.24
C LEU A 21 -1.32 0.59 -19.07
N PRO A 22 -1.46 0.63 -20.40
CA PRO A 22 -0.70 1.53 -21.27
C PRO A 22 -1.04 2.98 -20.93
N THR A 23 -0.15 3.64 -20.21
CA THR A 23 -0.23 5.07 -19.93
C THR A 23 0.59 5.84 -20.92
N ARG A 24 0.03 6.95 -21.45
CA ARG A 24 0.74 7.99 -22.17
C ARG A 24 2.02 8.35 -21.43
N ARG A 25 3.14 8.44 -22.15
CA ARG A 25 4.44 8.90 -21.67
C ARG A 25 4.29 10.23 -20.93
N HIS A 26 4.48 10.25 -19.62
CA HIS A 26 4.71 11.45 -18.84
C HIS A 26 6.17 11.51 -18.40
N LYS A 27 6.75 12.72 -18.55
CA LYS A 27 8.12 13.07 -18.15
C LYS A 27 8.31 12.79 -16.65
N SER A 28 9.45 12.22 -16.30
CA SER A 28 9.89 11.99 -14.93
C SER A 28 9.91 13.28 -14.11
N LEU A 29 9.11 13.32 -13.04
CA LEU A 29 9.14 14.35 -12.03
C LEU A 29 10.31 14.15 -11.06
N PRO A 30 10.88 15.22 -10.48
CA PRO A 30 12.04 15.14 -9.61
C PRO A 30 11.72 14.38 -8.32
N ARG A 31 12.67 13.55 -7.86
CA ARG A 31 12.63 12.91 -6.55
C ARG A 31 12.71 13.97 -5.47
N VAL A 32 11.62 14.19 -4.77
CA VAL A 32 11.63 14.94 -3.51
C VAL A 32 12.21 14.02 -2.44
N SER A 33 13.39 14.34 -1.95
CA SER A 33 14.06 13.67 -0.84
C SER A 33 13.49 14.17 0.49
N ASP A 34 12.33 13.67 0.89
CA ASP A 34 11.84 13.88 2.26
C ASP A 34 12.46 12.83 3.18
N THR A 35 13.64 13.12 3.72
CA THR A 35 14.24 12.37 4.83
C THR A 35 13.54 12.76 6.14
N VAL A 36 12.27 12.36 6.27
CA VAL A 36 11.54 12.51 7.53
C VAL A 36 12.01 11.43 8.49
N THR A 37 12.50 11.81 9.67
CA THR A 37 12.90 10.83 10.69
C THR A 37 11.70 9.94 11.08
N PRO A 38 11.92 8.65 11.39
CA PRO A 38 10.83 7.71 11.71
C PRO A 38 9.92 8.17 12.86
N ALA A 39 10.45 8.91 13.84
CA ALA A 39 9.67 9.45 14.96
C ALA A 39 8.71 10.56 14.51
N HIS A 40 9.19 11.49 13.70
CA HIS A 40 8.40 12.58 13.15
C HIS A 40 7.31 12.08 12.17
N TRP A 41 7.61 11.04 11.40
CA TRP A 41 6.62 10.38 10.54
C TRP A 41 5.47 9.80 11.36
N LYS A 42 5.80 9.09 12.46
CA LYS A 42 4.80 8.47 13.31
C LYS A 42 3.83 9.48 13.94
N SER A 43 4.30 10.65 14.32
CA SER A 43 3.43 11.71 14.91
C SER A 43 2.55 12.39 13.86
N LYS A 44 3.03 12.55 12.63
CA LYS A 44 2.29 13.26 11.56
C LYS A 44 1.27 12.39 10.84
N ARG A 45 1.51 11.09 10.70
CA ARG A 45 0.69 10.21 9.85
C ARG A 45 -0.79 10.17 10.23
N ASP A 46 -1.13 10.28 11.52
CA ASP A 46 -2.52 10.26 11.99
C ASP A 46 -3.27 11.54 11.60
N VAL A 47 -2.58 12.68 11.65
CA VAL A 47 -3.11 13.96 11.18
C VAL A 47 -3.32 13.92 9.68
N ILE A 48 -2.34 13.39 8.93
CA ILE A 48 -2.44 13.25 7.47
C ILE A 48 -3.60 12.34 7.07
N VAL A 49 -3.81 11.20 7.75
CA VAL A 49 -4.94 10.31 7.47
C VAL A 49 -6.26 11.04 7.63
N ARG A 50 -6.46 11.73 8.77
CA ARG A 50 -7.73 12.43 9.06
C ARG A 50 -8.00 13.57 8.08
N SER A 51 -7.00 14.42 7.81
CA SER A 51 -7.14 15.53 6.88
C SER A 51 -7.37 15.05 5.45
N SER A 52 -6.63 14.03 5.00
CA SER A 52 -6.80 13.46 3.67
C SER A 52 -8.14 12.74 3.53
N TYR A 53 -8.60 12.02 4.54
CA TYR A 53 -9.92 11.39 4.53
C TYR A 53 -11.03 12.41 4.32
N LYS A 54 -11.02 13.51 5.12
CA LYS A 54 -12.01 14.58 5.00
C LYS A 54 -11.99 15.20 3.60
N GLU A 55 -10.81 15.54 3.10
CA GLU A 55 -10.63 16.11 1.77
C GLU A 55 -11.12 15.17 0.66
N PHE A 56 -10.77 13.87 0.72
CA PHE A 56 -11.18 12.90 -0.29
C PHE A 56 -12.67 12.62 -0.22
N ASN A 57 -13.25 12.51 0.99
CA ASN A 57 -14.69 12.31 1.14
C ASN A 57 -15.48 13.48 0.55
N GLU A 58 -15.02 14.69 0.75
CA GLU A 58 -15.62 15.89 0.16
C GLU A 58 -15.48 15.90 -1.37
N LYS A 59 -14.24 15.88 -1.88
CA LYS A 59 -13.95 16.16 -3.29
C LYS A 59 -14.24 15.01 -4.23
N VAL A 60 -13.98 13.77 -3.80
CA VAL A 60 -14.13 12.57 -4.64
C VAL A 60 -15.48 11.92 -4.42
N PHE A 61 -15.85 11.73 -3.15
CA PHE A 61 -17.02 10.90 -2.78
C PHE A 61 -18.26 11.73 -2.42
N ASN A 62 -18.21 13.09 -2.53
CA ASN A 62 -19.33 14.01 -2.29
C ASN A 62 -20.00 13.76 -0.93
N PHE A 63 -19.20 13.57 0.14
CA PHE A 63 -19.67 13.26 1.51
C PHE A 63 -20.52 11.96 1.62
N GLN A 64 -20.43 11.04 0.66
CA GLN A 64 -21.20 9.80 0.67
C GLN A 64 -20.59 8.70 1.55
N LEU A 65 -19.38 8.87 2.03
CA LEU A 65 -18.74 7.96 2.99
C LEU A 65 -19.03 8.43 4.43
N ASP A 66 -19.13 7.46 5.35
CA ASP A 66 -19.37 7.73 6.77
C ASP A 66 -18.30 8.67 7.34
N GLU A 67 -18.72 9.82 7.91
CA GLU A 67 -17.80 10.80 8.50
C GLU A 67 -16.92 10.17 9.59
N HIS A 68 -17.46 9.17 10.32
CA HIS A 68 -16.78 8.46 11.41
C HIS A 68 -16.20 7.11 10.99
N MET A 69 -15.93 6.93 9.70
CA MET A 69 -15.39 5.68 9.20
C MET A 69 -14.10 5.29 9.94
N LYS A 70 -14.04 4.04 10.36
CA LYS A 70 -12.94 3.49 11.13
C LYS A 70 -11.73 3.25 10.24
N ILE A 71 -10.66 4.04 10.47
CA ILE A 71 -9.36 3.88 9.82
C ILE A 71 -8.32 3.60 10.92
N GLU A 72 -7.68 2.44 10.86
CA GLU A 72 -6.78 1.95 11.91
C GLU A 72 -5.40 1.60 11.35
N TRP A 73 -4.38 1.67 12.23
CA TRP A 73 -3.03 1.22 11.91
C TRP A 73 -2.84 -0.25 12.29
N SER A 74 -2.33 -1.04 11.35
CA SER A 74 -2.02 -2.45 11.54
C SER A 74 -0.51 -2.71 11.52
N THR A 75 -0.01 -3.34 12.57
CA THR A 75 1.37 -3.86 12.65
C THR A 75 1.50 -5.25 12.01
N ARG A 76 0.37 -5.90 11.73
CA ARG A 76 0.28 -7.25 11.15
C ARG A 76 0.45 -7.23 9.64
N LEU A 77 0.01 -6.16 8.97
CA LEU A 77 0.17 -5.99 7.53
C LEU A 77 1.66 -5.78 7.21
N ARG A 78 2.26 -6.72 6.48
CA ARG A 78 3.69 -6.73 6.17
C ARG A 78 3.99 -6.74 4.68
N LYS A 79 3.02 -7.16 3.85
CA LYS A 79 3.16 -7.28 2.40
C LYS A 79 2.21 -6.35 1.63
N THR A 80 1.13 -5.94 2.24
CA THR A 80 0.15 -5.00 1.67
C THR A 80 0.17 -3.69 2.44
N ALA A 81 -0.10 -2.59 1.76
CA ALA A 81 -0.08 -1.24 2.33
C ALA A 81 -1.39 -0.89 3.06
N GLY A 82 -2.51 -1.41 2.58
CA GLY A 82 -3.83 -1.24 3.17
C GLY A 82 -4.70 -2.45 2.93
N VAL A 83 -5.80 -2.54 3.65
CA VAL A 83 -6.88 -3.53 3.46
C VAL A 83 -8.20 -2.91 3.88
N THR A 84 -9.20 -3.03 3.01
CA THR A 84 -10.58 -2.67 3.31
C THR A 84 -11.37 -3.89 3.75
N PHE A 85 -11.97 -3.82 4.93
CA PHE A 85 -12.90 -4.83 5.45
C PHE A 85 -14.32 -4.38 5.20
N MET A 86 -15.08 -5.23 4.55
CA MET A 86 -16.47 -5.00 4.18
C MET A 86 -17.38 -5.90 5.01
N SER A 87 -18.43 -5.35 5.57
CA SER A 87 -19.41 -6.07 6.38
C SER A 87 -20.81 -5.48 6.19
N LYS A 88 -21.83 -6.13 6.76
CA LYS A 88 -23.19 -5.57 6.87
C LYS A 88 -23.63 -5.64 8.32
N LYS A 89 -24.26 -4.57 8.79
CA LYS A 89 -24.94 -4.53 10.09
C LYS A 89 -26.37 -4.06 9.85
N ASN A 90 -27.34 -4.85 10.28
CA ASN A 90 -28.76 -4.56 10.05
C ASN A 90 -29.07 -4.28 8.56
N LYS A 91 -28.51 -5.08 7.64
CA LYS A 91 -28.59 -4.93 6.18
C LYS A 91 -27.86 -3.70 5.61
N MET A 92 -27.36 -2.78 6.44
CA MET A 92 -26.61 -1.62 5.99
C MET A 92 -25.15 -2.00 5.74
N PRO A 93 -24.56 -1.58 4.59
CA PRO A 93 -23.15 -1.83 4.30
C PRO A 93 -22.26 -1.00 5.23
N LEU A 94 -21.23 -1.64 5.78
CA LEU A 94 -20.22 -1.03 6.60
C LEU A 94 -18.85 -1.37 6.05
N ALA A 95 -17.91 -0.44 6.23
CA ALA A 95 -16.53 -0.67 5.89
C ALA A 95 -15.61 -0.13 6.98
N ARG A 96 -14.41 -0.72 7.09
CA ARG A 96 -13.29 -0.18 7.85
C ARG A 96 -12.00 -0.40 7.08
N VAL A 97 -11.03 0.47 7.28
CA VAL A 97 -9.73 0.41 6.58
C VAL A 97 -8.62 0.16 7.60
N GLU A 98 -7.75 -0.79 7.31
CA GLU A 98 -6.48 -0.97 8.02
C GLU A 98 -5.30 -0.54 7.15
N LEU A 99 -4.42 0.29 7.71
CA LEU A 99 -3.22 0.84 7.06
C LEU A 99 -1.95 0.23 7.67
N ALA A 100 -1.01 -0.19 6.82
CA ALA A 100 0.21 -0.87 7.26
C ALA A 100 1.25 0.10 7.83
N THR A 101 1.56 -0.01 9.12
CA THR A 101 2.58 0.84 9.79
C THR A 101 3.98 0.68 9.21
N LYS A 102 4.31 -0.49 8.65
CA LYS A 102 5.66 -0.84 8.17
C LYS A 102 5.87 -0.58 6.69
N VAL A 103 4.79 -0.46 5.93
CA VAL A 103 4.81 -0.28 4.47
C VAL A 103 4.67 1.20 4.11
N LEU A 104 3.84 1.92 4.86
CA LEU A 104 3.55 3.33 4.62
C LEU A 104 4.58 4.21 5.32
N THR A 105 5.64 4.53 4.60
CA THR A 105 6.80 5.28 5.11
C THR A 105 6.87 6.74 4.63
N SER A 106 5.95 7.15 3.74
CA SER A 106 5.87 8.52 3.23
C SER A 106 4.43 9.00 3.07
N GLU A 107 4.23 10.31 3.08
CA GLU A 107 2.93 10.94 2.89
C GLU A 107 2.30 10.59 1.54
N ALA A 108 3.07 10.63 0.47
CA ALA A 108 2.57 10.28 -0.87
C ALA A 108 2.05 8.85 -0.93
N ARG A 109 2.79 7.88 -0.37
CA ARG A 109 2.34 6.47 -0.27
C ARG A 109 1.08 6.34 0.58
N LEU A 110 1.03 7.06 1.71
CA LEU A 110 -0.11 7.03 2.60
C LEU A 110 -1.37 7.55 1.91
N LYS A 111 -1.30 8.71 1.26
CA LYS A 111 -2.43 9.31 0.53
C LYS A 111 -2.89 8.43 -0.62
N ALA A 112 -1.97 7.91 -1.43
CA ALA A 112 -2.30 7.02 -2.55
C ALA A 112 -2.97 5.71 -2.06
N THR A 113 -2.45 5.10 -0.99
CA THR A 113 -3.04 3.90 -0.40
C THR A 113 -4.41 4.21 0.20
N LEU A 114 -4.54 5.28 0.97
CA LEU A 114 -5.82 5.68 1.56
C LEU A 114 -6.87 5.86 0.45
N LEU A 115 -6.54 6.58 -0.60
CA LEU A 115 -7.43 6.83 -1.73
C LEU A 115 -7.84 5.52 -2.43
N HIS A 116 -6.89 4.57 -2.61
CA HIS A 116 -7.18 3.23 -3.14
C HIS A 116 -8.17 2.47 -2.26
N GLU A 117 -7.93 2.42 -0.95
CA GLU A 117 -8.85 1.73 -0.03
C GLU A 117 -10.23 2.40 0.00
N LEU A 118 -10.28 3.74 -0.12
CA LEU A 118 -11.56 4.45 -0.22
C LEU A 118 -12.34 4.14 -1.51
N CYS A 119 -11.67 3.81 -2.62
CA CYS A 119 -12.35 3.32 -3.81
C CYS A 119 -13.03 1.96 -3.55
N HIS A 120 -12.40 1.07 -2.76
CA HIS A 120 -13.04 -0.17 -2.31
C HIS A 120 -14.25 0.10 -1.41
N VAL A 121 -14.09 1.04 -0.46
CA VAL A 121 -15.20 1.47 0.42
C VAL A 121 -16.37 1.99 -0.41
N ALA A 122 -16.12 2.89 -1.36
CA ALA A 122 -17.14 3.48 -2.22
C ALA A 122 -17.84 2.42 -3.09
N SER A 123 -17.09 1.50 -3.70
CA SER A 123 -17.66 0.39 -4.45
C SER A 123 -18.61 -0.46 -3.60
N TRP A 124 -18.28 -0.66 -2.31
CA TRP A 124 -19.13 -1.43 -1.40
C TRP A 124 -20.29 -0.62 -0.81
N VAL A 125 -20.01 0.55 -0.26
CA VAL A 125 -21.03 1.32 0.49
C VAL A 125 -21.97 2.04 -0.43
N ILE A 126 -21.48 2.59 -1.55
CA ILE A 126 -22.29 3.39 -2.49
C ILE A 126 -22.88 2.50 -3.58
N ASP A 127 -22.03 1.70 -4.24
CA ASP A 127 -22.46 0.90 -5.39
C ASP A 127 -22.96 -0.52 -5.00
N GLY A 128 -22.77 -0.96 -3.76
CA GLY A 128 -23.18 -2.29 -3.27
C GLY A 128 -22.38 -3.45 -3.84
N VAL A 129 -21.24 -3.20 -4.48
CA VAL A 129 -20.43 -4.19 -5.20
C VAL A 129 -19.11 -4.45 -4.46
N SER A 130 -18.83 -5.73 -4.16
CA SER A 130 -17.58 -6.15 -3.52
C SER A 130 -16.68 -7.01 -4.40
N LYS A 131 -17.22 -7.57 -5.49
CA LYS A 131 -16.48 -8.48 -6.40
C LYS A 131 -16.77 -8.17 -7.87
N PRO A 132 -15.77 -8.29 -8.74
CA PRO A 132 -14.35 -8.48 -8.41
C PRO A 132 -13.77 -7.23 -7.74
N PRO A 133 -12.74 -7.36 -6.87
CA PRO A 133 -12.24 -6.24 -6.05
C PRO A 133 -11.83 -5.01 -6.85
N HIS A 134 -11.20 -5.19 -8.01
CA HIS A 134 -10.81 -4.11 -8.92
C HIS A 134 -11.64 -4.13 -10.22
N GLY A 135 -12.95 -4.40 -10.08
CA GLY A 135 -13.91 -4.42 -11.18
C GLY A 135 -14.27 -3.02 -11.69
N ALA A 136 -15.37 -2.96 -12.49
CA ALA A 136 -15.83 -1.72 -13.12
C ALA A 136 -16.14 -0.61 -12.11
N THR A 137 -16.79 -0.94 -10.98
CA THR A 137 -17.12 0.04 -9.94
C THR A 137 -15.87 0.63 -9.28
N PHE A 138 -14.88 -0.21 -8.95
CA PHE A 138 -13.60 0.27 -8.44
C PHE A 138 -12.91 1.20 -9.45
N LYS A 139 -12.83 0.79 -10.73
CA LYS A 139 -12.22 1.59 -11.79
C LYS A 139 -12.92 2.94 -11.96
N LYS A 140 -14.24 2.98 -11.95
CA LYS A 140 -15.02 4.23 -11.98
C LYS A 140 -14.56 5.22 -10.91
N TRP A 141 -14.39 4.75 -9.67
CA TRP A 141 -13.91 5.59 -8.57
C TRP A 141 -12.44 5.95 -8.68
N ALA A 142 -11.61 5.00 -9.14
CA ALA A 142 -10.18 5.25 -9.37
C ALA A 142 -9.94 6.28 -10.48
N ASP A 143 -10.72 6.23 -11.56
CA ASP A 143 -10.66 7.22 -12.66
C ASP A 143 -11.03 8.62 -12.16
N LYS A 144 -12.09 8.74 -11.36
CA LYS A 144 -12.47 10.01 -10.71
C LYS A 144 -11.37 10.52 -9.77
N CYS A 145 -10.72 9.62 -9.02
CA CYS A 145 -9.57 9.97 -8.19
C CYS A 145 -8.41 10.50 -9.04
N PHE A 146 -8.12 9.88 -10.17
CA PHE A 146 -7.04 10.27 -11.06
C PHE A 146 -7.29 11.66 -11.69
N GLU A 147 -8.54 11.97 -12.05
CA GLU A 147 -8.92 13.29 -12.56
C GLU A 147 -8.63 14.40 -11.54
N LEU A 148 -8.98 14.17 -10.27
CA LEU A 148 -8.83 15.17 -9.20
C LEU A 148 -7.42 15.19 -8.59
N TYR A 149 -6.74 14.05 -8.57
CA TYR A 149 -5.42 13.88 -7.96
C TYR A 149 -4.45 13.13 -8.89
N PRO A 150 -4.07 13.72 -10.04
CA PRO A 150 -3.21 13.07 -11.04
C PRO A 150 -1.83 12.70 -10.50
N ASN A 151 -1.38 13.35 -9.42
CA ASN A 151 -0.11 13.07 -8.75
C ASN A 151 -0.19 11.88 -7.76
N LEU A 152 -1.40 11.41 -7.42
CA LEU A 152 -1.62 10.26 -6.55
C LEU A 152 -2.00 9.06 -7.43
N GLN A 153 -1.04 8.19 -7.69
CA GLN A 153 -1.28 6.98 -8.49
C GLN A 153 -2.12 5.98 -7.69
N VAL A 154 -3.41 5.92 -7.97
CA VAL A 154 -4.30 4.86 -7.50
C VAL A 154 -4.15 3.67 -8.46
N THR A 155 -3.27 2.74 -8.12
CA THR A 155 -3.04 1.54 -8.94
C THR A 155 -3.98 0.42 -8.53
N THR A 156 -4.31 -0.48 -9.46
CA THR A 156 -5.07 -1.71 -9.16
C THR A 156 -4.23 -2.78 -8.45
N CYS A 157 -2.94 -2.53 -8.24
CA CYS A 157 -2.01 -3.44 -7.59
C CYS A 157 -1.66 -2.93 -6.19
N HIS A 158 -1.83 -3.79 -5.18
CA HIS A 158 -1.37 -3.53 -3.80
C HIS A 158 0.15 -3.68 -3.61
N ASN A 159 0.90 -3.87 -4.70
CA ASN A 159 2.33 -4.13 -4.66
C ASN A 159 3.11 -2.83 -4.56
N TYR A 160 3.41 -2.42 -3.35
CA TYR A 160 4.44 -1.42 -3.09
C TYR A 160 5.80 -2.10 -2.95
N GLU A 161 6.84 -1.43 -3.40
CA GLU A 161 8.21 -1.82 -3.09
C GLU A 161 8.39 -1.74 -1.57
N ILE A 162 8.41 -2.89 -0.93
CA ILE A 162 8.55 -2.97 0.53
C ILE A 162 10.03 -2.84 0.87
N GLN A 163 10.37 -1.79 1.60
CA GLN A 163 11.71 -1.64 2.15
C GLN A 163 11.89 -2.60 3.34
N TYR A 164 12.50 -3.73 3.09
CA TYR A 164 12.82 -4.69 4.15
C TYR A 164 14.08 -4.26 4.89
N LYS A 165 14.06 -4.39 6.23
CA LYS A 165 15.23 -4.14 7.06
C LYS A 165 16.32 -5.20 6.87
N TYR A 166 15.93 -6.44 6.52
CA TYR A 166 16.84 -7.57 6.31
C TYR A 166 16.48 -8.25 4.99
N ILE A 167 17.48 -8.41 4.12
CA ILE A 167 17.37 -9.18 2.89
C ILE A 167 18.23 -10.42 3.04
N TYR A 168 17.63 -11.59 2.91
CA TYR A 168 18.33 -12.87 2.90
C TYR A 168 18.49 -13.31 1.45
N ARG A 169 19.70 -13.62 1.04
CA ARG A 169 20.01 -14.09 -0.32
C ARG A 169 20.69 -15.45 -0.26
N CYS A 170 20.55 -16.20 -1.34
CA CYS A 170 21.37 -17.38 -1.54
C CYS A 170 22.85 -16.97 -1.63
N GLU A 171 23.76 -17.80 -1.07
CA GLU A 171 25.20 -17.58 -1.14
C GLU A 171 25.70 -17.52 -2.60
N ASN A 172 25.04 -18.26 -3.51
CA ASN A 172 25.35 -18.24 -4.95
C ASN A 172 24.58 -17.14 -5.73
N TYR A 173 24.09 -16.07 -5.06
CA TYR A 173 23.51 -14.92 -5.75
C TYR A 173 24.60 -14.18 -6.56
N PRO A 174 24.37 -13.77 -7.81
CA PRO A 174 23.11 -13.71 -8.54
C PRO A 174 22.76 -14.96 -9.37
N VAL A 175 23.57 -16.00 -9.40
CA VAL A 175 23.28 -17.23 -10.17
C VAL A 175 22.01 -17.88 -9.64
N CYS A 176 21.92 -18.10 -8.34
CA CYS A 176 20.67 -18.42 -7.68
C CYS A 176 19.94 -17.12 -7.32
N LYS A 177 18.85 -16.84 -8.02
CA LYS A 177 18.07 -15.61 -7.86
C LYS A 177 17.21 -15.58 -6.59
N TRP A 178 17.31 -16.59 -5.72
CA TRP A 178 16.49 -16.67 -4.52
C TRP A 178 16.87 -15.58 -3.52
N GLN A 179 15.87 -14.81 -3.12
CA GLN A 179 15.99 -13.82 -2.05
C GLN A 179 14.68 -13.65 -1.29
N MET A 180 14.77 -13.25 -0.03
CA MET A 180 13.62 -13.05 0.84
C MET A 180 13.83 -11.85 1.77
N GLY A 181 12.87 -10.92 1.79
CA GLY A 181 12.86 -9.77 2.69
C GLY A 181 12.16 -10.06 4.03
N ARG A 182 12.69 -9.48 5.12
CA ARG A 182 12.07 -9.52 6.45
C ARG A 182 12.25 -8.17 7.17
N HIS A 183 11.30 -7.84 8.06
CA HIS A 183 11.39 -6.66 8.94
C HIS A 183 12.12 -6.94 10.27
N SER A 184 12.45 -8.21 10.54
CA SER A 184 13.17 -8.67 11.73
C SER A 184 14.12 -9.81 11.37
N LYS A 185 15.14 -10.06 12.21
CA LYS A 185 16.04 -11.22 12.10
C LYS A 185 15.33 -12.52 12.50
N SER A 186 14.29 -12.90 11.75
CA SER A 186 13.45 -14.08 12.08
C SER A 186 13.84 -15.35 11.31
N VAL A 187 14.80 -15.28 10.39
CA VAL A 187 15.22 -16.42 9.59
C VAL A 187 16.49 -17.03 10.16
N ASN A 188 16.42 -18.30 10.51
CA ASN A 188 17.60 -19.07 10.87
C ASN A 188 18.29 -19.55 9.59
N VAL A 189 19.36 -18.83 9.20
CA VAL A 189 20.13 -19.11 7.96
C VAL A 189 20.76 -20.52 7.91
N ARG A 190 20.87 -21.19 9.06
CA ARG A 190 21.39 -22.57 9.12
C ARG A 190 20.34 -23.64 8.82
N LYS A 191 19.04 -23.27 8.89
CA LYS A 191 17.92 -24.18 8.71
C LYS A 191 17.14 -23.96 7.40
N VAL A 192 17.40 -22.85 6.71
CA VAL A 192 16.68 -22.50 5.48
C VAL A 192 17.66 -22.58 4.31
N CYS A 193 17.26 -23.27 3.25
CA CYS A 193 17.97 -23.30 1.97
C CYS A 193 17.09 -22.66 0.89
N CYS A 194 17.73 -22.21 -0.19
CA CYS A 194 17.05 -21.90 -1.43
C CYS A 194 16.61 -23.24 -2.03
N GLY A 195 15.33 -23.50 -2.24
CA GLY A 195 14.79 -24.73 -2.78
C GLY A 195 15.38 -25.15 -4.13
#